data_5a87ebb88f3aac484d6f5242861cdc76
#
_entry.id   5a87ebb88f3aac484d6f5242861cdc76
#
_cell.length_a   1.000
_cell.length_b   1.000
_cell.length_c   1.000
_cell.angle_alpha   90.00
_cell.angle_beta   90.00
_cell.angle_gamma   90.00
#
_symmetry.space_group_name_H-M   'P 1'
#
loop_
_entity.id
_entity.type
_entity.pdbx_description
1 polymer ?
#
loop_
_entity_poly.entity_id
_entity_poly.type
_entity_poly.pdbx_seq_one_letter_code
_entity_poly.pdbx_strand_id
1 'polypeptide(L)'
;MKILAIDTATEACSAALLWNGAVLTREQVAPQAHTRLILPMVSEVLAEAGATLAGLDAIAFGRGPGSFTGVRIGIGAAQGLAYGAGVPLIGVSTLQMLAQGAFRRQQAQTVVAAIDARMNEIYLGAFTEHDGLMQSIADEAVILPEEAPAYLTSVNAQITAGHAVGTGFTSYTQLAGQLGLQPCLLQTEDNLPWAQDMLPQAVASFRSNEFCDPAQATPVYLRDKVTWKKLPGRE
;
A
#
# COMPACT_ATOMS: atom_id res chain seq x y z
N MET A 1 16.21 9.76 11.54
CA MET A 1 14.74 9.64 11.47
C MET A 1 14.37 8.23 11.91
N LYS A 2 13.28 8.09 12.64
CA LYS A 2 12.86 6.86 13.30
C LYS A 2 11.36 6.67 13.02
N ILE A 3 11.04 5.86 12.02
CA ILE A 3 9.66 5.67 11.54
C ILE A 3 9.31 4.18 11.60
N LEU A 4 8.22 3.86 12.26
CA LEU A 4 7.58 2.55 12.20
C LEU A 4 6.55 2.58 11.06
N ALA A 5 6.53 1.56 10.21
CA ALA A 5 5.55 1.38 9.15
C ALA A 5 4.79 0.07 9.34
N ILE A 6 3.47 0.07 9.17
CA ILE A 6 2.64 -1.13 9.27
C ILE A 6 1.64 -1.21 8.13
N ASP A 7 1.44 -2.41 7.58
CA ASP A 7 0.41 -2.66 6.57
C ASP A 7 -0.33 -3.98 6.78
N THR A 8 -1.62 -3.94 6.48
CA THR A 8 -2.54 -5.08 6.53
C THR A 8 -3.63 -4.97 5.46
N ALA A 9 -3.38 -4.16 4.42
CA ALA A 9 -4.40 -3.80 3.43
C ALA A 9 -4.75 -4.92 2.43
N THR A 10 -3.90 -5.94 2.30
CA THR A 10 -4.09 -7.08 1.39
C THR A 10 -3.94 -8.41 2.15
N GLU A 11 -3.56 -9.49 1.46
CA GLU A 11 -3.19 -10.77 2.08
C GLU A 11 -1.85 -10.70 2.83
N ALA A 12 -1.06 -9.66 2.57
CA ALA A 12 0.18 -9.37 3.29
C ALA A 12 -0.09 -8.75 4.66
N CYS A 13 0.70 -9.14 5.64
CA CYS A 13 0.79 -8.49 6.94
C CYS A 13 2.25 -8.14 7.19
N SER A 14 2.57 -6.89 7.41
CA SER A 14 3.97 -6.49 7.55
C SER A 14 4.17 -5.29 8.49
N ALA A 15 5.33 -5.30 9.14
CA ALA A 15 5.87 -4.17 9.90
C ALA A 15 7.31 -3.90 9.47
N ALA A 16 7.68 -2.63 9.36
CA ALA A 16 9.04 -2.20 9.08
C ALA A 16 9.44 -1.04 9.98
N LEU A 17 10.68 -1.03 10.40
CA LEU A 17 11.21 0.02 11.27
C LEU A 17 12.45 0.64 10.63
N LEU A 18 12.38 1.93 10.32
CA LEU A 18 13.56 2.73 10.03
C LEU A 18 14.12 3.27 11.36
N TRP A 19 15.32 2.82 11.72
CA TRP A 19 15.98 3.19 12.98
C TRP A 19 17.47 3.45 12.75
N ASN A 20 17.89 4.69 12.96
CA ASN A 20 19.30 5.10 12.82
C ASN A 20 19.93 4.73 11.45
N GLY A 21 19.15 4.80 10.39
CA GLY A 21 19.59 4.48 9.02
C GLY A 21 19.47 3.01 8.62
N ALA A 22 19.18 2.10 9.56
CA ALA A 22 18.88 0.70 9.26
C ALA A 22 17.36 0.49 9.08
N VAL A 23 17.00 -0.48 8.24
CA VAL A 23 15.60 -0.94 8.06
C VAL A 23 15.49 -2.38 8.56
N LEU A 24 14.59 -2.60 9.50
CA LEU A 24 14.24 -3.92 10.03
C LEU A 24 12.82 -4.25 9.57
N THR A 25 12.57 -5.50 9.18
CA THR A 25 11.26 -5.90 8.63
C THR A 25 10.73 -7.19 9.26
N ARG A 26 9.39 -7.29 9.30
CA ARG A 26 8.64 -8.54 9.50
C ARG A 26 7.55 -8.58 8.45
N GLU A 27 7.55 -9.66 7.68
CA GLU A 27 6.71 -9.81 6.50
C GLU A 27 6.13 -11.23 6.47
N GLN A 28 4.82 -11.34 6.26
CA GLN A 28 4.18 -12.65 6.15
C GLN A 28 2.92 -12.54 5.28
N VAL A 29 2.75 -13.48 4.35
CA VAL A 29 1.48 -13.68 3.67
C VAL A 29 0.59 -14.49 4.61
N ALA A 30 -0.44 -13.87 5.15
CA ALA A 30 -1.26 -14.44 6.20
C ALA A 30 -2.73 -13.99 6.13
N PRO A 31 -3.48 -14.44 5.13
CA PRO A 31 -4.88 -14.10 5.00
C PRO A 31 -5.65 -14.34 6.30
N GLN A 32 -6.48 -13.37 6.71
CA GLN A 32 -7.32 -13.43 7.92
C GLN A 32 -6.58 -13.49 9.28
N ALA A 33 -5.25 -13.38 9.30
CA ALA A 33 -4.48 -13.44 10.55
C ALA A 33 -3.94 -12.07 11.04
N HIS A 34 -4.22 -10.99 10.32
CA HIS A 34 -3.65 -9.65 10.53
C HIS A 34 -3.79 -9.14 11.97
N THR A 35 -4.96 -9.25 12.58
CA THR A 35 -5.20 -8.82 13.97
C THR A 35 -4.32 -9.53 14.99
N ARG A 36 -3.94 -10.78 14.70
CA ARG A 36 -3.10 -11.59 15.57
C ARG A 36 -1.61 -11.34 15.35
N LEU A 37 -1.21 -10.91 14.14
CA LEU A 37 0.19 -10.83 13.75
C LEU A 37 0.79 -9.44 13.85
N ILE A 38 0.02 -8.38 13.55
CA ILE A 38 0.61 -7.05 13.36
C ILE A 38 1.30 -6.50 14.62
N LEU A 39 0.70 -6.61 15.80
CA LEU A 39 1.31 -6.13 17.05
C LEU A 39 2.53 -6.94 17.48
N PRO A 40 2.53 -8.30 17.41
CA PRO A 40 3.77 -9.09 17.56
C PRO A 40 4.89 -8.65 16.61
N MET A 41 4.61 -8.46 15.30
CA MET A 41 5.60 -7.99 14.33
C MET A 41 6.21 -6.64 14.72
N VAL A 42 5.36 -5.70 15.17
CA VAL A 42 5.83 -4.40 15.69
C VAL A 42 6.74 -4.59 16.91
N SER A 43 6.35 -5.44 17.86
CA SER A 43 7.16 -5.70 19.07
C SER A 43 8.51 -6.30 18.71
N GLU A 44 8.57 -7.19 17.72
CA GLU A 44 9.80 -7.83 17.27
C GLU A 44 10.78 -6.84 16.62
N VAL A 45 10.32 -5.98 15.69
CA VAL A 45 11.21 -4.99 15.04
C VAL A 45 11.72 -3.95 16.04
N LEU A 46 10.90 -3.55 17.02
CA LEU A 46 11.30 -2.65 18.09
C LEU A 46 12.34 -3.31 19.01
N ALA A 47 12.11 -4.54 19.44
CA ALA A 47 13.02 -5.28 20.29
C ALA A 47 14.38 -5.50 19.63
N GLU A 48 14.39 -5.88 18.33
CA GLU A 48 15.62 -6.08 17.56
C GLU A 48 16.43 -4.79 17.43
N ALA A 49 15.77 -3.65 17.29
CA ALA A 49 16.42 -2.33 17.22
C ALA A 49 16.86 -1.80 18.60
N GLY A 50 16.46 -2.42 19.71
CA GLY A 50 16.58 -1.82 21.05
C GLY A 50 15.77 -0.52 21.17
N ALA A 51 14.69 -0.39 20.41
CA ALA A 51 13.87 0.80 20.28
C ALA A 51 12.62 0.74 21.17
N THR A 52 12.07 1.91 21.46
CA THR A 52 10.76 2.05 22.14
C THR A 52 9.82 2.87 21.28
N LEU A 53 8.51 2.68 21.45
CA LEU A 53 7.49 3.49 20.76
C LEU A 53 7.67 4.98 21.00
N ALA A 54 7.97 5.39 22.22
CA ALA A 54 8.22 6.79 22.57
C ALA A 54 9.47 7.41 21.91
N GLY A 55 10.34 6.58 21.36
CA GLY A 55 11.53 7.03 20.63
C GLY A 55 11.30 7.23 19.13
N LEU A 56 10.10 6.98 18.62
CA LEU A 56 9.74 7.19 17.21
C LEU A 56 9.50 8.67 16.91
N ASP A 57 9.72 9.06 15.64
CA ASP A 57 9.36 10.38 15.11
C ASP A 57 7.93 10.36 14.53
N ALA A 58 7.51 9.24 13.91
CA ALA A 58 6.18 9.04 13.32
C ALA A 58 5.87 7.54 13.15
N ILE A 59 4.58 7.24 12.89
CA ILE A 59 4.15 5.92 12.43
C ILE A 59 3.48 6.07 11.07
N ALA A 60 3.93 5.28 10.08
CA ALA A 60 3.30 5.18 8.76
C ALA A 60 2.34 3.98 8.71
N PHE A 61 1.27 4.12 7.95
CA PHE A 61 0.28 3.06 7.76
C PHE A 61 -0.27 3.02 6.34
N GLY A 62 -0.63 1.83 5.85
CA GLY A 62 -1.35 1.68 4.60
C GLY A 62 -2.77 2.22 4.71
N ARG A 63 -3.04 3.35 4.01
CA ARG A 63 -4.36 4.01 4.03
C ARG A 63 -5.39 3.36 3.11
N GLY A 64 -5.00 2.31 2.38
CA GLY A 64 -5.74 1.74 1.27
C GLY A 64 -5.27 2.30 -0.09
N PRO A 65 -5.93 1.90 -1.21
CA PRO A 65 -7.06 0.98 -1.27
C PRO A 65 -6.68 -0.47 -0.95
N GLY A 66 -7.70 -1.29 -0.60
CA GLY A 66 -7.47 -2.69 -0.28
C GLY A 66 -8.67 -3.36 0.39
N SER A 67 -8.41 -4.44 1.12
CA SER A 67 -9.42 -5.14 1.91
C SER A 67 -10.07 -4.22 2.94
N PHE A 68 -11.39 -4.13 2.93
CA PHE A 68 -12.17 -3.29 3.85
C PHE A 68 -11.83 -3.55 5.33
N THR A 69 -11.70 -4.82 5.72
CA THR A 69 -11.34 -5.21 7.07
C THR A 69 -9.85 -4.99 7.33
N GLY A 70 -8.99 -5.38 6.38
CA GLY A 70 -7.55 -5.26 6.49
C GLY A 70 -7.09 -3.82 6.71
N VAL A 71 -7.53 -2.89 5.89
CA VAL A 71 -7.21 -1.46 6.02
C VAL A 71 -7.61 -0.92 7.41
N ARG A 72 -8.80 -1.30 7.93
CA ARG A 72 -9.23 -0.85 9.27
C ARG A 72 -8.41 -1.44 10.41
N ILE A 73 -7.95 -2.69 10.28
CA ILE A 73 -7.06 -3.31 11.26
C ILE A 73 -5.75 -2.51 11.33
N GLY A 74 -5.14 -2.20 10.17
CA GLY A 74 -3.90 -1.43 10.10
C GLY A 74 -4.03 -0.03 10.69
N ILE A 75 -5.08 0.70 10.28
CA ILE A 75 -5.35 2.05 10.80
C ILE A 75 -5.59 2.02 12.31
N GLY A 76 -6.44 1.11 12.80
CA GLY A 76 -6.73 1.01 14.24
C GLY A 76 -5.49 0.68 15.07
N ALA A 77 -4.63 -0.22 14.58
CA ALA A 77 -3.35 -0.52 15.21
C ALA A 77 -2.42 0.70 15.20
N ALA A 78 -2.29 1.39 14.05
CA ALA A 78 -1.48 2.59 13.92
C ALA A 78 -1.96 3.70 14.86
N GLN A 79 -3.27 3.95 14.93
CA GLN A 79 -3.87 4.94 15.82
C GLN A 79 -3.57 4.64 17.30
N GLY A 80 -3.76 3.39 17.72
CA GLY A 80 -3.48 2.99 19.11
C GLY A 80 -2.00 3.15 19.49
N LEU A 81 -1.10 2.71 18.59
CA LEU A 81 0.34 2.84 18.79
C LEU A 81 0.79 4.31 18.80
N ALA A 82 0.32 5.11 17.85
CA ALA A 82 0.70 6.52 17.72
C ALA A 82 0.16 7.36 18.89
N TYR A 83 -1.07 7.10 19.32
CA TYR A 83 -1.65 7.75 20.48
C TYR A 83 -0.84 7.43 21.76
N GLY A 84 -0.50 6.15 21.97
CA GLY A 84 0.31 5.72 23.10
C GLY A 84 1.75 6.26 23.09
N ALA A 85 2.31 6.50 21.90
CA ALA A 85 3.65 7.05 21.71
C ALA A 85 3.70 8.59 21.70
N GLY A 86 2.58 9.26 21.49
CA GLY A 86 2.50 10.72 21.33
C GLY A 86 3.12 11.21 20.00
N VAL A 87 3.03 10.41 18.91
CA VAL A 87 3.62 10.72 17.60
C VAL A 87 2.55 10.84 16.51
N PRO A 88 2.82 11.58 15.40
CA PRO A 88 1.90 11.71 14.29
C PRO A 88 1.82 10.44 13.44
N LEU A 89 0.75 10.38 12.61
CA LEU A 89 0.52 9.35 11.61
C LEU A 89 0.73 9.86 10.18
N ILE A 90 1.26 8.96 9.33
CA ILE A 90 1.46 9.20 7.90
C ILE A 90 0.76 8.10 7.12
N GLY A 91 -0.27 8.48 6.34
CA GLY A 91 -0.99 7.53 5.48
C GLY A 91 -0.33 7.39 4.11
N VAL A 92 0.05 6.18 3.73
CA VAL A 92 0.63 5.89 2.41
C VAL A 92 -0.32 5.01 1.61
N SER A 93 -0.44 5.29 0.31
CA SER A 93 -1.27 4.48 -0.59
C SER A 93 -0.71 3.07 -0.75
N THR A 94 -1.60 2.07 -0.72
CA THR A 94 -1.24 0.67 -0.98
C THR A 94 -0.76 0.46 -2.41
N LEU A 95 -1.32 1.19 -3.39
CA LEU A 95 -0.88 1.15 -4.79
C LEU A 95 0.50 1.80 -4.95
N GLN A 96 0.76 2.92 -4.28
CA GLN A 96 2.07 3.56 -4.27
C GLN A 96 3.14 2.66 -3.61
N MET A 97 2.77 1.96 -2.54
CA MET A 97 3.66 0.99 -1.87
C MET A 97 4.04 -0.16 -2.81
N LEU A 98 3.09 -0.71 -3.58
CA LEU A 98 3.38 -1.70 -4.62
C LEU A 98 4.35 -1.17 -5.68
N ALA A 99 4.13 0.06 -6.16
CA ALA A 99 5.00 0.70 -7.14
C ALA A 99 6.41 0.91 -6.58
N GLN A 100 6.53 1.39 -5.33
CA GLN A 100 7.82 1.56 -4.66
C GLN A 100 8.56 0.24 -4.49
N GLY A 101 7.84 -0.84 -4.21
CA GLY A 101 8.39 -2.19 -4.16
C GLY A 101 8.94 -2.66 -5.50
N ALA A 102 8.25 -2.39 -6.60
CA ALA A 102 8.74 -2.68 -7.95
C ALA A 102 10.00 -1.86 -8.30
N PHE A 103 10.02 -0.59 -7.93
CA PHE A 103 11.23 0.24 -8.09
C PHE A 103 12.40 -0.31 -7.26
N ARG A 104 12.21 -0.59 -5.98
CA ARG A 104 13.27 -1.12 -5.11
C ARG A 104 13.86 -2.42 -5.63
N ARG A 105 13.02 -3.34 -6.10
CA ARG A 105 13.44 -4.70 -6.52
C ARG A 105 13.94 -4.79 -7.95
N GLN A 106 13.39 -3.99 -8.87
CA GLN A 106 13.66 -4.11 -10.32
C GLN A 106 14.07 -2.80 -10.99
N GLN A 107 14.21 -1.72 -10.23
CA GLN A 107 14.50 -0.38 -10.76
C GLN A 107 13.47 0.09 -11.81
N ALA A 108 12.20 -0.33 -11.63
CA ALA A 108 11.09 0.02 -12.51
C ALA A 108 10.79 1.52 -12.42
N GLN A 109 11.08 2.27 -13.48
CA GLN A 109 10.94 3.73 -13.49
C GLN A 109 9.48 4.20 -13.66
N THR A 110 8.67 3.42 -14.34
CA THR A 110 7.24 3.68 -14.54
C THR A 110 6.47 2.41 -14.19
N VAL A 111 5.48 2.52 -13.33
CA VAL A 111 4.74 1.38 -12.79
C VAL A 111 3.25 1.67 -12.82
N VAL A 112 2.50 0.71 -13.32
CA VAL A 112 1.06 0.61 -13.10
C VAL A 112 0.83 -0.45 -12.01
N ALA A 113 0.28 -0.01 -10.89
CA ALA A 113 -0.10 -0.90 -9.80
C ALA A 113 -1.59 -1.22 -9.86
N ALA A 114 -1.95 -2.48 -9.72
CA ALA A 114 -3.36 -2.90 -9.70
C ALA A 114 -3.63 -3.94 -8.62
N ILE A 115 -4.69 -3.74 -7.83
CA ILE A 115 -5.16 -4.68 -6.81
C ILE A 115 -6.55 -5.18 -7.21
N ASP A 116 -6.81 -6.48 -7.09
CA ASP A 116 -8.15 -7.05 -7.28
C ASP A 116 -9.13 -6.43 -6.25
N ALA A 117 -10.07 -5.64 -6.74
CA ALA A 117 -11.07 -4.95 -5.92
C ALA A 117 -12.33 -5.79 -5.69
N ARG A 118 -12.34 -7.04 -6.15
CA ARG A 118 -13.53 -7.90 -6.23
C ARG A 118 -14.60 -7.32 -7.16
N MET A 119 -15.71 -8.06 -7.36
CA MET A 119 -16.86 -7.63 -8.18
C MET A 119 -16.48 -7.30 -9.64
N ASN A 120 -15.45 -7.97 -10.18
CA ASN A 120 -14.84 -7.74 -11.49
C ASN A 120 -14.21 -6.36 -11.68
N GLU A 121 -13.81 -5.70 -10.61
CA GLU A 121 -13.12 -4.41 -10.63
C GLU A 121 -11.69 -4.53 -10.11
N ILE A 122 -10.89 -3.53 -10.45
CA ILE A 122 -9.53 -3.34 -9.94
C ILE A 122 -9.39 -1.96 -9.32
N TYR A 123 -8.60 -1.86 -8.25
CA TYR A 123 -7.99 -0.60 -7.87
C TYR A 123 -6.76 -0.39 -8.75
N LEU A 124 -6.66 0.76 -9.40
CA LEU A 124 -5.61 1.09 -10.34
C LEU A 124 -4.92 2.40 -9.97
N GLY A 125 -3.60 2.45 -10.07
CA GLY A 125 -2.80 3.65 -9.95
C GLY A 125 -1.58 3.59 -10.88
N ALA A 126 -1.14 4.74 -11.36
CA ALA A 126 0.04 4.86 -12.22
C ALA A 126 1.07 5.79 -11.57
N PHE A 127 2.33 5.37 -11.59
CA PHE A 127 3.41 6.03 -10.86
C PHE A 127 4.67 6.11 -11.72
N THR A 128 5.44 7.18 -11.49
CA THR A 128 6.78 7.34 -12.06
C THR A 128 7.79 7.65 -10.97
N GLU A 129 9.00 7.18 -11.15
CA GLU A 129 10.10 7.46 -10.23
C GLU A 129 10.57 8.90 -10.36
N HIS A 130 10.75 9.56 -9.23
CA HIS A 130 11.41 10.85 -9.10
C HIS A 130 12.17 10.93 -7.78
N ASP A 131 13.46 11.14 -7.83
CA ASP A 131 14.34 11.23 -6.63
C ASP A 131 14.23 10.06 -5.66
N GLY A 132 14.10 8.83 -6.18
CA GLY A 132 13.97 7.61 -5.38
C GLY A 132 12.56 7.31 -4.88
N LEU A 133 11.57 8.13 -5.25
CA LEU A 133 10.17 7.99 -4.84
C LEU A 133 9.27 7.70 -6.05
N MET A 134 8.34 6.78 -5.89
CA MET A 134 7.28 6.56 -6.86
C MET A 134 6.16 7.58 -6.64
N GLN A 135 6.10 8.57 -7.52
CA GLN A 135 5.09 9.62 -7.49
C GLN A 135 3.91 9.28 -8.41
N SER A 136 2.70 9.57 -7.94
CA SER A 136 1.48 9.35 -8.74
C SER A 136 1.47 10.28 -9.95
N ILE A 137 1.18 9.72 -11.13
CA ILE A 137 0.98 10.45 -12.40
C ILE A 137 -0.48 10.45 -12.84
N ALA A 138 -1.35 9.82 -12.07
CA ALA A 138 -2.81 9.79 -12.25
C ALA A 138 -3.49 9.58 -10.91
N ASP A 139 -4.72 10.04 -10.75
CA ASP A 139 -5.52 9.72 -9.57
C ASP A 139 -5.73 8.21 -9.47
N GLU A 140 -5.81 7.69 -8.26
CA GLU A 140 -6.17 6.29 -8.04
C GLU A 140 -7.65 6.08 -8.32
N ALA A 141 -7.99 4.98 -8.98
CA ALA A 141 -9.38 4.69 -9.38
C ALA A 141 -9.79 3.25 -9.05
N VAL A 142 -11.10 3.04 -8.91
CA VAL A 142 -11.72 1.72 -8.99
C VAL A 142 -12.50 1.64 -10.29
N ILE A 143 -12.12 0.69 -11.16
CA ILE A 143 -12.65 0.56 -12.52
C ILE A 143 -12.73 -0.91 -12.94
N LEU A 144 -13.49 -1.17 -14.01
CA LEU A 144 -13.44 -2.45 -14.70
C LEU A 144 -12.08 -2.61 -15.42
N PRO A 145 -11.47 -3.81 -15.46
CA PRO A 145 -10.18 -4.03 -16.13
C PRO A 145 -10.16 -3.55 -17.60
N GLU A 146 -11.25 -3.73 -18.32
CA GLU A 146 -11.39 -3.29 -19.72
C GLU A 146 -11.41 -1.77 -19.90
N GLU A 147 -11.70 -1.02 -18.85
CA GLU A 147 -11.69 0.46 -18.87
C GLU A 147 -10.30 1.04 -18.62
N ALA A 148 -9.35 0.24 -18.12
CA ALA A 148 -8.02 0.72 -17.74
C ALA A 148 -7.25 1.41 -18.89
N PRO A 149 -7.26 0.92 -20.15
CA PRO A 149 -6.57 1.63 -21.24
C PRO A 149 -7.16 3.01 -21.51
N ALA A 150 -8.49 3.13 -21.52
CA ALA A 150 -9.19 4.40 -21.73
C ALA A 150 -8.94 5.37 -20.56
N TYR A 151 -8.98 4.86 -19.33
CA TYR A 151 -8.69 5.65 -18.13
C TYR A 151 -7.28 6.24 -18.16
N LEU A 152 -6.25 5.42 -18.36
CA LEU A 152 -4.86 5.87 -18.40
C LEU A 152 -4.60 6.87 -19.53
N THR A 153 -5.28 6.69 -20.67
CA THR A 153 -5.23 7.67 -21.77
C THR A 153 -5.88 8.99 -21.39
N SER A 154 -7.04 8.96 -20.70
CA SER A 154 -7.80 10.16 -20.34
C SER A 154 -7.06 11.07 -19.34
N VAL A 155 -6.23 10.48 -18.49
CA VAL A 155 -5.41 11.21 -17.50
C VAL A 155 -4.02 11.58 -18.04
N ASN A 156 -3.80 11.43 -19.36
CA ASN A 156 -2.50 11.68 -20.02
C ASN A 156 -1.31 10.94 -19.35
N ALA A 157 -1.57 9.82 -18.73
CA ALA A 157 -0.53 8.97 -18.18
C ALA A 157 0.29 8.38 -19.35
N GLN A 158 1.38 9.05 -19.73
CA GLN A 158 2.28 8.54 -20.78
C GLN A 158 3.09 7.37 -20.22
N ILE A 159 2.52 6.18 -20.33
CA ILE A 159 3.16 4.95 -19.89
C ILE A 159 3.81 4.30 -21.10
N THR A 160 5.04 4.71 -21.39
CA THR A 160 5.89 4.03 -22.35
C THR A 160 6.85 3.09 -21.63
N ALA A 161 6.81 1.80 -21.95
CA ALA A 161 7.68 0.77 -21.36
C ALA A 161 7.56 0.63 -19.82
N GLY A 162 6.35 0.76 -19.28
CA GLY A 162 6.08 0.60 -17.84
C GLY A 162 6.00 -0.86 -17.40
N HIS A 163 6.01 -1.05 -16.07
CA HIS A 163 5.88 -2.34 -15.42
C HIS A 163 4.51 -2.49 -14.74
N ALA A 164 3.97 -3.70 -14.79
CA ALA A 164 2.73 -4.07 -14.14
C ALA A 164 3.03 -4.76 -12.79
N VAL A 165 2.39 -4.35 -11.70
CA VAL A 165 2.57 -4.95 -10.36
C VAL A 165 1.24 -5.06 -9.61
N GLY A 166 1.09 -6.10 -8.81
CA GLY A 166 -0.03 -6.31 -7.92
C GLY A 166 -1.03 -7.39 -8.37
N THR A 167 -1.91 -7.77 -7.46
CA THR A 167 -2.84 -8.90 -7.60
C THR A 167 -3.88 -8.71 -8.72
N GLY A 168 -4.16 -7.47 -9.14
CA GLY A 168 -5.03 -7.19 -10.28
C GLY A 168 -4.50 -7.81 -11.57
N PHE A 169 -3.19 -7.79 -11.81
CA PHE A 169 -2.59 -8.42 -12.99
C PHE A 169 -2.51 -9.95 -12.91
N THR A 170 -2.53 -10.51 -11.70
CA THR A 170 -2.64 -11.96 -11.50
C THR A 170 -4.07 -12.45 -11.74
N SER A 171 -5.07 -11.69 -11.28
CA SER A 171 -6.49 -12.03 -11.48
C SER A 171 -6.94 -11.81 -12.93
N TYR A 172 -6.41 -10.78 -13.61
CA TYR A 172 -6.75 -10.39 -14.97
C TYR A 172 -5.51 -10.45 -15.86
N THR A 173 -5.08 -11.68 -16.20
CA THR A 173 -3.80 -11.98 -16.86
C THR A 173 -3.56 -11.29 -18.21
N GLN A 174 -4.63 -10.89 -18.91
CA GLN A 174 -4.53 -10.18 -20.19
C GLN A 174 -4.27 -8.67 -20.02
N LEU A 175 -4.52 -8.12 -18.84
CA LEU A 175 -4.49 -6.68 -18.59
C LEU A 175 -3.12 -6.05 -18.87
N ALA A 176 -2.03 -6.69 -18.46
CA ALA A 176 -0.68 -6.18 -18.71
C ALA A 176 -0.39 -6.06 -20.22
N GLY A 177 -0.78 -7.08 -21.02
CA GLY A 177 -0.65 -7.05 -22.48
C GLY A 177 -1.52 -5.98 -23.14
N GLN A 178 -2.76 -5.78 -22.68
CA GLN A 178 -3.66 -4.73 -23.17
C GLN A 178 -3.11 -3.32 -22.91
N LEU A 179 -2.36 -3.14 -21.83
CA LEU A 179 -1.71 -1.87 -21.46
C LEU A 179 -0.31 -1.72 -22.04
N GLY A 180 0.21 -2.71 -22.77
CA GLY A 180 1.58 -2.70 -23.27
C GLY A 180 2.65 -2.70 -22.19
N LEU A 181 2.32 -3.24 -21.01
CA LEU A 181 3.21 -3.27 -19.84
C LEU A 181 4.00 -4.57 -19.78
N GLN A 182 5.23 -4.45 -19.28
CA GLN A 182 6.00 -5.62 -18.89
C GLN A 182 5.55 -6.09 -17.51
N PRO A 183 5.20 -7.37 -17.32
CA PRO A 183 4.94 -7.87 -15.97
C PRO A 183 6.22 -7.74 -15.14
N CYS A 184 6.11 -7.26 -13.91
CA CYS A 184 7.17 -7.41 -12.93
C CYS A 184 7.42 -8.91 -12.76
N LEU A 185 8.61 -9.38 -13.16
CA LEU A 185 9.02 -10.79 -13.07
C LEU A 185 9.34 -11.16 -11.62
N LEU A 186 8.35 -11.02 -10.76
CA LEU A 186 8.50 -11.20 -9.33
C LEU A 186 7.80 -12.49 -8.91
N GLN A 187 8.29 -13.10 -7.85
CA GLN A 187 7.58 -14.19 -7.19
C GLN A 187 6.22 -13.69 -6.70
N THR A 188 5.29 -14.58 -6.41
CA THR A 188 3.92 -14.23 -6.01
C THR A 188 3.88 -13.22 -4.84
N GLU A 189 4.82 -13.34 -3.90
CA GLU A 189 4.95 -12.47 -2.74
C GLU A 189 5.40 -11.04 -3.11
N ASP A 190 6.14 -10.89 -4.20
CA ASP A 190 6.60 -9.59 -4.70
C ASP A 190 5.48 -8.73 -5.32
N ASN A 191 4.34 -9.34 -5.62
CA ASN A 191 3.13 -8.67 -6.06
C ASN A 191 2.24 -8.19 -4.90
N LEU A 192 2.76 -8.23 -3.66
CA LEU A 192 2.08 -7.75 -2.47
C LEU A 192 2.76 -6.50 -1.92
N PRO A 193 1.99 -5.60 -1.27
CA PRO A 193 2.56 -4.43 -0.63
C PRO A 193 3.28 -4.81 0.68
N TRP A 194 4.48 -4.29 0.87
CA TRP A 194 5.28 -4.53 2.07
C TRP A 194 5.57 -3.22 2.80
N ALA A 195 5.45 -3.20 4.12
CA ALA A 195 5.59 -2.00 4.95
C ALA A 195 6.93 -1.28 4.73
N GLN A 196 8.02 -1.98 4.41
CA GLN A 196 9.29 -1.34 4.09
C GLN A 196 9.22 -0.40 2.88
N ASP A 197 8.35 -0.71 1.90
CA ASP A 197 8.19 0.07 0.68
C ASP A 197 7.41 1.38 0.91
N MET A 198 6.79 1.57 2.08
CA MET A 198 6.19 2.85 2.45
C MET A 198 7.17 3.81 3.14
N LEU A 199 8.31 3.32 3.65
CA LEU A 199 9.27 4.14 4.39
C LEU A 199 9.84 5.32 3.60
N PRO A 200 10.23 5.19 2.30
CA PRO A 200 10.71 6.34 1.54
C PRO A 200 9.68 7.47 1.47
N GLN A 201 8.42 7.16 1.16
CA GLN A 201 7.34 8.14 1.14
C GLN A 201 7.08 8.73 2.52
N ALA A 202 7.07 7.91 3.56
CA ALA A 202 6.86 8.37 4.93
C ALA A 202 7.95 9.35 5.39
N VAL A 203 9.21 9.11 4.99
CA VAL A 203 10.33 10.03 5.23
C VAL A 203 10.12 11.36 4.52
N ALA A 204 9.69 11.34 3.25
CA ALA A 204 9.42 12.54 2.47
C ALA A 204 8.27 13.34 3.08
N SER A 205 7.14 12.69 3.36
CA SER A 205 5.96 13.31 3.97
C SER A 205 6.25 13.89 5.35
N PHE A 206 7.04 13.20 6.18
CA PHE A 206 7.44 13.74 7.48
C PHE A 206 8.26 15.04 7.34
N ARG A 207 9.19 15.08 6.39
CA ARG A 207 10.02 16.26 6.11
C ARG A 207 9.21 17.46 5.59
N SER A 208 8.14 17.19 4.84
CA SER A 208 7.22 18.18 4.29
C SER A 208 6.09 18.56 5.28
N ASN A 209 6.08 18.02 6.51
CA ASN A 209 5.01 18.17 7.50
C ASN A 209 3.63 17.65 7.01
N GLU A 210 3.63 16.65 6.12
CA GLU A 210 2.44 15.98 5.60
C GLU A 210 2.11 14.77 6.49
N PHE A 211 1.61 15.04 7.68
CA PHE A 211 1.18 14.04 8.64
C PHE A 211 -0.08 14.52 9.38
N CYS A 212 -0.77 13.64 10.06
CA CYS A 212 -1.98 13.97 10.80
C CYS A 212 -1.92 13.52 12.26
N ASP A 213 -2.81 14.11 13.05
CA ASP A 213 -3.12 13.60 14.39
C ASP A 213 -3.68 12.16 14.28
N PRO A 214 -3.33 11.25 15.20
CA PRO A 214 -3.86 9.88 15.19
C PRO A 214 -5.40 9.82 15.12
N ALA A 215 -6.11 10.74 15.73
CA ALA A 215 -7.58 10.77 15.69
C ALA A 215 -8.15 11.15 14.30
N GLN A 216 -7.35 11.77 13.45
CA GLN A 216 -7.76 12.22 12.10
C GLN A 216 -7.40 11.22 10.99
N ALA A 217 -6.65 10.17 11.31
CA ALA A 217 -6.28 9.16 10.32
C ALA A 217 -7.52 8.40 9.83
N THR A 218 -7.75 8.44 8.52
CA THR A 218 -8.89 7.79 7.87
C THR A 218 -8.45 6.94 6.69
N PRO A 219 -9.20 5.87 6.38
CA PRO A 219 -8.98 5.11 5.16
C PRO A 219 -9.40 5.91 3.92
N VAL A 220 -8.75 5.64 2.79
CA VAL A 220 -9.18 6.12 1.49
C VAL A 220 -10.06 5.06 0.83
N TYR A 221 -11.30 5.43 0.56
CA TYR A 221 -12.26 4.58 -0.15
C TYR A 221 -12.45 5.10 -1.56
N LEU A 222 -12.03 4.32 -2.55
CA LEU A 222 -12.21 4.64 -3.97
C LEU A 222 -13.58 4.19 -4.48
N ARG A 223 -14.25 3.28 -3.76
CA ARG A 223 -15.59 2.81 -4.11
C ARG A 223 -16.65 3.55 -3.29
N ASP A 224 -17.39 4.47 -3.92
CA ASP A 224 -18.43 5.28 -3.28
C ASP A 224 -19.76 4.53 -3.06
N LYS A 225 -20.03 3.47 -3.82
CA LYS A 225 -21.29 2.72 -3.74
C LYS A 225 -21.04 1.22 -3.64
N VAL A 226 -21.26 0.64 -2.48
CA VAL A 226 -21.40 -0.81 -2.34
C VAL A 226 -22.86 -1.17 -2.64
N THR A 227 -23.15 -1.58 -3.88
CA THR A 227 -24.45 -2.14 -4.22
C THR A 227 -24.53 -3.57 -3.71
N TRP A 228 -25.17 -3.76 -2.57
CA TRP A 228 -25.54 -5.09 -2.09
C TRP A 228 -26.58 -5.68 -3.04
N LYS A 229 -26.19 -6.60 -3.92
CA LYS A 229 -27.18 -7.47 -4.58
C LYS A 229 -27.77 -8.38 -3.49
N LYS A 230 -29.06 -8.22 -3.21
CA LYS A 230 -29.79 -9.20 -2.37
C LYS A 230 -29.55 -10.58 -2.94
N LEU A 231 -29.15 -11.53 -2.09
CA LEU A 231 -29.08 -12.93 -2.49
C LEU A 231 -30.49 -13.38 -2.92
N PRO A 232 -30.63 -14.15 -4.01
CA PRO A 232 -31.90 -14.67 -4.43
C PRO A 232 -32.52 -15.50 -3.29
N GLY A 233 -33.75 -15.17 -2.86
CA GLY A 233 -34.50 -15.92 -1.84
C GLY A 233 -34.56 -15.30 -0.45
N ARG A 234 -34.18 -14.03 -0.25
CA ARG A 234 -34.52 -13.26 0.96
C ARG A 234 -35.29 -11.99 0.54
N GLU A 235 -36.63 -12.13 0.52
CA GLU A 235 -37.55 -11.00 0.46
C GLU A 235 -37.56 -10.22 1.78
#